data_2a59e15603335d71c4bdce36d0c6e7e3
#
_entry.id   2a59e15603335d71c4bdce36d0c6e7e3
#
_cell.length_a   1.000
_cell.length_b   1.000
_cell.length_c   1.000
_cell.angle_alpha   90.00
_cell.angle_beta   90.00
_cell.angle_gamma   90.00
#
_symmetry.space_group_name_H-M   'P 1'
#
loop_
_entity.id
_entity.type
_entity.pdbx_description
1 polymer ?
#
loop_
_entity_poly.entity_id
_entity_poly.type
_entity_poly.pdbx_seq_one_letter_code
_entity_poly.pdbx_strand_id
1 'polypeptide(L)'
;MGLGDSGNTCFYSYRDPNAARSITCYRQAADFVNQFCGANPDLTGFIVGAVAESDPLMLLQKQGKVSDGFYLKGVSYDDRCDIRREMLSATPEVLAGLAQFLCEVGNNGSICVIGSRRQIEACGEEIDTIYTL
;
A
#
# COMPACT_ATOMS: atom_id res chain seq x y z
N MET A 1 -0.53 1.28 3.01
CA MET A 1 -0.57 1.30 1.54
C MET A 1 -1.35 0.07 1.08
N GLY A 2 -2.30 0.20 0.21
CA GLY A 2 -3.07 -0.91 -0.35
C GLY A 2 -3.07 -0.81 -1.87
N LEU A 3 -2.77 -1.93 -2.53
CA LEU A 3 -3.06 -2.12 -3.94
C LEU A 3 -4.46 -2.73 -4.00
N GLY A 4 -5.43 -1.97 -4.51
CA GLY A 4 -6.77 -2.50 -4.74
C GLY A 4 -6.78 -3.43 -5.96
N ASP A 5 -7.71 -4.36 -5.99
CA ASP A 5 -7.95 -5.28 -7.13
C ASP A 5 -8.24 -4.55 -8.46
N SER A 6 -8.52 -3.25 -8.39
CA SER A 6 -8.78 -2.36 -9.55
C SER A 6 -7.50 -1.71 -10.11
N GLY A 7 -6.32 -2.04 -9.60
CA GLY A 7 -5.05 -1.37 -9.94
C GLY A 7 -4.85 -0.01 -9.27
N ASN A 8 -5.77 0.41 -8.42
CA ASN A 8 -5.63 1.65 -7.65
C ASN A 8 -4.70 1.44 -6.46
N THR A 9 -3.82 2.40 -6.24
CA THR A 9 -2.94 2.44 -5.06
C THR A 9 -3.28 3.64 -4.22
N CYS A 10 -3.31 3.46 -2.90
CA CYS A 10 -3.50 4.56 -1.97
C CYS A 10 -2.62 4.41 -0.73
N PHE A 11 -2.22 5.54 -0.18
CA PHE A 11 -1.78 5.63 1.20
C PHE A 11 -3.01 5.92 2.07
N TYR A 12 -3.09 5.30 3.22
CA TYR A 12 -4.17 5.59 4.16
C TYR A 12 -3.68 5.53 5.61
N SER A 13 -4.28 6.33 6.47
CA SER A 13 -4.14 6.23 7.92
C SER A 13 -5.52 6.24 8.57
N TYR A 14 -5.63 5.57 9.70
CA TYR A 14 -6.87 5.46 10.48
C TYR A 14 -6.62 5.92 11.91
N ARG A 15 -7.54 6.72 12.47
CA ARG A 15 -7.40 7.34 13.79
C ARG A 15 -6.12 8.18 13.92
N ASP A 16 -5.80 8.90 12.86
CA ASP A 16 -4.59 9.71 12.76
C ASP A 16 -4.77 11.03 13.54
N PRO A 17 -3.93 11.30 14.54
CA PRO A 17 -4.00 12.55 15.28
C PRO A 17 -3.43 13.74 14.49
N ASN A 18 -2.68 13.50 13.40
CA ASN A 18 -1.99 14.54 12.62
C ASN A 18 -1.96 14.21 11.13
N ALA A 19 -3.09 14.36 10.45
CA ALA A 19 -3.24 14.09 9.03
C ALA A 19 -2.26 14.90 8.16
N ALA A 20 -1.98 16.15 8.49
CA ALA A 20 -1.03 16.98 7.75
C ALA A 20 0.38 16.37 7.72
N ARG A 21 0.85 15.85 8.84
CA ARG A 21 2.13 15.16 8.91
C ARG A 21 2.12 13.86 8.10
N SER A 22 1.02 13.13 8.12
CA SER A 22 0.88 11.88 7.36
C SER A 22 0.91 12.14 5.85
N ILE A 23 0.26 13.18 5.36
CA ILE A 23 0.34 13.62 3.96
C ILE A 23 1.81 13.90 3.57
N THR A 24 2.54 14.65 4.41
CA THR A 24 3.96 14.91 4.17
C THR A 24 4.77 13.60 4.12
N CYS A 25 4.53 12.65 5.03
CA CYS A 25 5.21 11.35 5.02
C CYS A 25 4.89 10.55 3.74
N TYR A 26 3.65 10.61 3.23
CA TYR A 26 3.26 9.92 2.00
C TYR A 26 4.00 10.48 0.78
N ARG A 27 4.19 11.79 0.71
CA ARG A 27 4.99 12.43 -0.35
C ARG A 27 6.48 12.05 -0.29
N GLN A 28 7.00 11.84 0.90
CA GLN A 28 8.39 11.42 1.12
C GLN A 28 8.61 9.90 0.97
N ALA A 29 7.57 9.12 0.66
CA ALA A 29 7.67 7.67 0.58
C ALA A 29 8.70 7.20 -0.47
N ALA A 30 8.78 7.88 -1.61
CA ALA A 30 9.74 7.58 -2.67
C ALA A 30 11.19 7.76 -2.20
N ASP A 31 11.48 8.88 -1.54
CA ASP A 31 12.82 9.18 -1.01
C ASP A 31 13.21 8.18 0.07
N PHE A 32 12.26 7.84 0.95
CA PHE A 32 12.48 6.82 1.96
C PHE A 32 12.84 5.46 1.35
N VAL A 33 12.10 5.00 0.32
CA VAL A 33 12.37 3.72 -0.34
C VAL A 33 13.74 3.73 -1.01
N ASN A 34 14.10 4.81 -1.71
CA ASN A 34 15.41 4.94 -2.33
C ASN A 34 16.55 4.89 -1.30
N GLN A 35 16.41 5.61 -0.19
CA GLN A 35 17.39 5.62 0.88
C GLN A 35 17.51 4.24 1.56
N PHE A 36 16.38 3.61 1.85
CA PHE A 36 16.31 2.28 2.45
C PHE A 36 16.98 1.24 1.56
N CYS A 37 16.61 1.17 0.28
CA CYS A 37 17.18 0.22 -0.67
C CYS A 37 18.67 0.50 -0.95
N GLY A 38 19.08 1.77 -0.98
CA GLY A 38 20.48 2.16 -1.16
C GLY A 38 21.41 1.68 -0.04
N ALA A 39 20.87 1.40 1.16
CA ALA A 39 21.59 0.80 2.25
C ALA A 39 21.76 -0.74 2.13
N ASN A 40 21.22 -1.35 1.07
CA ASN A 40 21.21 -2.79 0.82
C ASN A 40 20.73 -3.61 2.03
N PRO A 41 19.48 -3.38 2.52
CA PRO A 41 18.97 -4.00 3.73
C PRO A 41 18.71 -5.49 3.56
N ASP A 42 18.72 -6.24 4.66
CA ASP A 42 18.17 -7.60 4.69
C ASP A 42 16.63 -7.55 4.59
N LEU A 43 16.08 -8.04 3.50
CA LEU A 43 14.64 -8.07 3.24
C LEU A 43 13.93 -9.31 3.80
N THR A 44 14.63 -10.28 4.38
CA THR A 44 14.07 -11.56 4.81
C THR A 44 12.82 -11.41 5.66
N GLY A 45 12.85 -10.53 6.67
CA GLY A 45 11.70 -10.29 7.54
C GLY A 45 10.49 -9.70 6.80
N PHE A 46 10.72 -8.78 5.86
CA PHE A 46 9.65 -8.17 5.05
C PHE A 46 9.05 -9.18 4.08
N ILE A 47 9.87 -10.01 3.43
CA ILE A 47 9.43 -11.06 2.52
C ILE A 47 8.57 -12.09 3.25
N VAL A 48 9.03 -12.57 4.41
CA VAL A 48 8.25 -13.51 5.24
C VAL A 48 6.91 -12.90 5.65
N GLY A 49 6.88 -11.62 6.05
CA GLY A 49 5.65 -10.91 6.38
C GLY A 49 4.70 -10.81 5.19
N ALA A 50 5.17 -10.44 4.01
CA ALA A 50 4.37 -10.32 2.80
C ALA A 50 3.78 -11.67 2.36
N VAL A 51 4.58 -12.74 2.41
CA VAL A 51 4.11 -14.10 2.08
C VAL A 51 3.06 -14.57 3.09
N ALA A 52 3.28 -14.36 4.38
CA ALA A 52 2.30 -14.73 5.41
C ALA A 52 0.97 -13.96 5.28
N GLU A 53 1.01 -12.69 4.86
CA GLU A 53 -0.20 -11.91 4.58
C GLU A 53 -0.93 -12.40 3.32
N SER A 54 -0.20 -12.81 2.29
CA SER A 54 -0.77 -13.31 1.04
C SER A 54 -1.43 -14.69 1.18
N ASP A 55 -0.99 -15.50 2.15
CA ASP A 55 -1.47 -16.88 2.37
C ASP A 55 -1.75 -17.14 3.86
N PRO A 56 -2.71 -16.42 4.46
CA PRO A 56 -3.03 -16.58 5.88
C PRO A 56 -3.71 -17.93 6.13
N LEU A 57 -3.48 -18.49 7.32
CA LEU A 57 -4.22 -19.67 7.77
C LEU A 57 -5.73 -19.35 7.83
N MET A 58 -6.51 -20.13 7.10
CA MET A 58 -7.95 -19.94 6.98
C MET A 58 -8.74 -21.18 7.36
N LEU A 59 -9.89 -20.97 8.01
CA LEU A 59 -10.89 -22.03 8.19
C LEU A 59 -11.42 -22.50 6.83
N LEU A 60 -11.79 -23.77 6.71
CA LEU A 60 -12.28 -24.39 5.48
C LEU A 60 -13.40 -23.60 4.81
N GLN A 61 -14.34 -23.06 5.59
CA GLN A 61 -15.43 -22.25 5.07
C GLN A 61 -14.93 -20.95 4.39
N LYS A 62 -13.88 -20.33 4.93
CA LYS A 62 -13.29 -19.14 4.35
C LYS A 62 -12.47 -19.47 3.09
N GLN A 63 -11.81 -20.62 3.07
CA GLN A 63 -11.08 -21.10 1.90
C GLN A 63 -11.98 -21.22 0.67
N GLY A 64 -13.21 -21.77 0.83
CA GLY A 64 -14.17 -21.85 -0.26
C GLY A 64 -14.49 -20.47 -0.84
N LYS A 65 -14.85 -19.48 0.01
CA LYS A 65 -15.15 -18.11 -0.44
C LYS A 65 -13.97 -17.44 -1.16
N VAL A 66 -12.75 -17.65 -0.67
CA VAL A 66 -11.54 -17.11 -1.30
C VAL A 66 -11.30 -17.77 -2.66
N SER A 67 -11.49 -19.09 -2.74
CA SER A 67 -11.38 -19.84 -4.00
C SER A 67 -12.40 -19.38 -5.04
N ASP A 68 -13.66 -19.17 -4.64
CA ASP A 68 -14.70 -18.60 -5.50
C ASP A 68 -14.30 -17.20 -6.00
N GLY A 69 -13.72 -16.37 -5.13
CA GLY A 69 -13.22 -15.06 -5.49
C GLY A 69 -12.12 -15.10 -6.54
N PHE A 70 -11.17 -16.01 -6.42
CA PHE A 70 -10.13 -16.21 -7.44
C PHE A 70 -10.72 -16.70 -8.77
N TYR A 71 -11.63 -17.66 -8.71
CA TYR A 71 -12.31 -18.17 -9.91
C TYR A 71 -13.05 -17.07 -10.66
N LEU A 72 -13.84 -16.25 -9.96
CA LEU A 72 -14.59 -15.15 -10.55
C LEU A 72 -13.70 -14.04 -11.14
N LYS A 73 -12.50 -13.84 -10.57
CA LYS A 73 -11.49 -12.88 -11.07
C LYS A 73 -10.62 -13.45 -12.18
N GLY A 74 -10.75 -14.72 -12.53
CA GLY A 74 -9.90 -15.40 -13.50
C GLY A 74 -8.46 -15.60 -13.04
N VAL A 75 -8.19 -15.57 -11.72
CA VAL A 75 -6.85 -15.80 -11.15
C VAL A 75 -6.63 -17.29 -10.95
N SER A 76 -5.73 -17.86 -11.73
CA SER A 76 -5.39 -19.30 -11.67
C SER A 76 -4.49 -19.63 -10.46
N TYR A 77 -4.30 -20.91 -10.22
CA TYR A 77 -3.34 -21.38 -9.24
C TYR A 77 -1.90 -21.02 -9.65
N ASP A 78 -1.59 -21.09 -10.93
CA ASP A 78 -0.25 -20.78 -11.46
C ASP A 78 0.06 -19.29 -11.28
N ASP A 79 -0.90 -18.39 -11.56
CA ASP A 79 -0.75 -16.94 -11.29
C ASP A 79 -0.40 -16.68 -9.82
N ARG A 80 -1.04 -17.36 -8.88
CA ARG A 80 -0.74 -17.22 -7.45
C ARG A 80 0.64 -17.76 -7.08
N CYS A 81 1.07 -18.84 -7.72
CA CYS A 81 2.41 -19.38 -7.55
C CYS A 81 3.47 -18.44 -8.10
N ASP A 82 3.20 -17.77 -9.22
CA ASP A 82 4.09 -16.79 -9.82
C ASP A 82 4.23 -15.55 -8.94
N ILE A 83 3.13 -15.00 -8.45
CA ILE A 83 3.15 -13.88 -7.48
C ILE A 83 3.97 -14.24 -6.24
N ARG A 84 3.79 -15.44 -5.70
CA ARG A 84 4.57 -15.90 -4.53
C ARG A 84 6.06 -16.03 -4.86
N ARG A 85 6.40 -16.51 -6.03
CA ARG A 85 7.78 -16.61 -6.50
C ARG A 85 8.43 -15.24 -6.64
N GLU A 86 7.70 -14.27 -7.18
CA GLU A 86 8.14 -12.88 -7.25
C GLU A 86 8.38 -12.28 -5.87
N MET A 87 7.46 -12.49 -4.91
CA MET A 87 7.65 -12.04 -3.53
C MET A 87 8.91 -12.64 -2.89
N LEU A 88 9.14 -13.94 -3.08
CA LEU A 88 10.30 -14.66 -2.52
C LEU A 88 11.62 -14.23 -3.17
N SER A 89 11.59 -13.74 -4.41
CA SER A 89 12.77 -13.27 -5.15
C SER A 89 12.96 -11.75 -5.07
N ALA A 90 12.21 -11.05 -4.24
CA ALA A 90 12.31 -9.60 -4.10
C ALA A 90 13.72 -9.19 -3.63
N THR A 91 14.28 -8.19 -4.30
CA THR A 91 15.59 -7.60 -3.97
C THR A 91 15.47 -6.10 -3.72
N PRO A 92 16.45 -5.47 -3.04
CA PRO A 92 16.44 -4.02 -2.87
C PRO A 92 16.34 -3.24 -4.19
N GLU A 93 16.95 -3.73 -5.27
CA GLU A 93 16.92 -3.10 -6.59
C GLU A 93 15.50 -3.12 -7.19
N VAL A 94 14.79 -4.24 -7.05
CA VAL A 94 13.39 -4.37 -7.51
C VAL A 94 12.49 -3.41 -6.72
N LEU A 95 12.68 -3.31 -5.40
CA LEU A 95 11.92 -2.37 -4.57
C LEU A 95 12.23 -0.92 -4.90
N ALA A 96 13.50 -0.58 -5.17
CA ALA A 96 13.90 0.77 -5.59
C ALA A 96 13.20 1.19 -6.90
N GLY A 97 12.92 0.24 -7.78
CA GLY A 97 12.13 0.49 -9.01
C GLY A 97 10.71 1.01 -8.76
N LEU A 98 10.15 0.78 -7.55
CA LEU A 98 8.84 1.31 -7.17
C LEU A 98 8.87 2.78 -6.74
N ALA A 99 10.05 3.37 -6.49
CA ALA A 99 10.15 4.73 -5.96
C ALA A 99 9.51 5.77 -6.89
N GLN A 100 9.69 5.64 -8.21
CA GLN A 100 9.05 6.54 -9.17
C GLN A 100 7.52 6.46 -9.08
N PHE A 101 6.97 5.26 -9.01
CA PHE A 101 5.53 5.05 -8.84
C PHE A 101 5.00 5.66 -7.53
N LEU A 102 5.72 5.49 -6.42
CA LEU A 102 5.36 6.09 -5.14
C LEU A 102 5.43 7.62 -5.17
N CYS A 103 6.38 8.19 -5.90
CA CYS A 103 6.49 9.62 -6.14
C CYS A 103 5.25 10.16 -6.87
N GLU A 104 4.81 9.48 -7.93
CA GLU A 104 3.60 9.85 -8.67
C GLU A 104 2.35 9.78 -7.78
N VAL A 105 2.18 8.71 -7.00
CA VAL A 105 1.06 8.57 -6.06
C VAL A 105 1.08 9.68 -4.99
N GLY A 106 2.24 9.99 -4.44
CA GLY A 106 2.37 10.99 -3.38
C GLY A 106 2.15 12.44 -3.85
N ASN A 107 2.53 12.77 -5.09
CA ASN A 107 2.47 14.14 -5.60
C ASN A 107 1.26 14.43 -6.48
N ASN A 108 0.76 13.44 -7.22
CA ASN A 108 -0.34 13.61 -8.18
C ASN A 108 -1.64 12.90 -7.75
N GLY A 109 -1.63 12.21 -6.61
CA GLY A 109 -2.79 11.53 -6.07
C GLY A 109 -3.83 12.51 -5.49
N SER A 110 -5.11 12.11 -5.54
CA SER A 110 -6.18 12.86 -4.84
C SER A 110 -6.12 12.60 -3.34
N ILE A 111 -6.29 13.67 -2.55
CA ILE A 111 -6.26 13.61 -1.09
C ILE A 111 -7.69 13.72 -0.55
N CYS A 112 -8.06 12.82 0.35
CA CYS A 112 -9.33 12.87 1.08
C CYS A 112 -9.06 12.70 2.57
N VAL A 113 -9.56 13.63 3.39
CA VAL A 113 -9.43 13.61 4.85
C VAL A 113 -10.81 13.65 5.47
N ILE A 114 -11.10 12.68 6.35
CA ILE A 114 -12.34 12.63 7.15
C ILE A 114 -11.95 12.83 8.62
N GLY A 115 -12.46 13.89 9.25
CA GLY A 115 -12.11 14.21 10.63
C GLY A 115 -12.80 15.45 11.17
N SER A 116 -12.33 15.96 12.29
CA SER A 116 -12.80 17.22 12.83
C SER A 116 -12.35 18.40 11.93
N ARG A 117 -13.18 19.44 11.87
CA ARG A 117 -12.88 20.65 11.09
C ARG A 117 -11.49 21.21 11.39
N ARG A 118 -11.12 21.26 12.67
CA ARG A 118 -9.80 21.72 13.11
C ARG A 118 -8.64 20.90 12.52
N GLN A 119 -8.79 19.56 12.42
CA GLN A 119 -7.78 18.68 11.85
C GLN A 119 -7.67 18.87 10.35
N ILE A 120 -8.80 19.09 9.66
CA ILE A 120 -8.82 19.32 8.21
C ILE A 120 -8.19 20.67 7.88
N GLU A 121 -8.55 21.73 8.62
CA GLU A 121 -7.96 23.07 8.46
C GLU A 121 -6.44 23.07 8.71
N ALA A 122 -5.94 22.20 9.58
CA ALA A 122 -4.50 22.04 9.83
C ALA A 122 -3.74 21.40 8.64
N CYS A 123 -4.42 20.80 7.67
CA CYS A 123 -3.81 20.30 6.44
C CYS A 123 -3.50 21.43 5.44
N GLY A 124 -4.04 22.63 5.66
CA GLY A 124 -3.72 23.84 4.88
C GLY A 124 -4.08 23.69 3.40
N GLU A 125 -3.16 24.10 2.53
CA GLU A 125 -3.34 24.14 1.06
C GLU A 125 -3.50 22.75 0.42
N GLU A 126 -3.32 21.68 1.18
CA GLU A 126 -3.51 20.29 0.70
C GLU A 126 -4.97 19.93 0.46
N ILE A 127 -5.91 20.71 1.00
CA ILE A 127 -7.35 20.46 0.93
C ILE A 127 -8.05 21.65 0.28
N ASP A 128 -8.49 21.47 -0.95
CA ASP A 128 -9.16 22.51 -1.74
C ASP A 128 -10.58 22.81 -1.27
N THR A 129 -11.31 21.79 -0.83
CA THR A 129 -12.74 21.92 -0.51
C THR A 129 -13.10 21.13 0.75
N ILE A 130 -13.82 21.78 1.67
CA ILE A 130 -14.31 21.19 2.93
C ILE A 130 -15.82 21.10 2.89
N TYR A 131 -16.33 19.87 3.05
CA TYR A 131 -17.76 19.59 3.23
C TYR A 131 -18.09 19.32 4.68
N THR A 132 -19.29 19.70 5.12
CA THR A 132 -19.80 19.35 6.43
C THR A 132 -20.87 18.26 6.23
N LEU A 133 -20.71 17.13 6.91
CA LEU A 133 -21.65 16.01 6.92
C LEU A 133 -22.72 16.24 7.98
#